data_5cfdd990d97ab884ee5e1227ddf1358d
#
_entry.id   5cfdd990d97ab884ee5e1227ddf1358d
#
_cell.length_a   1.000
_cell.length_b   1.000
_cell.length_c   1.000
_cell.angle_alpha   90.00
_cell.angle_beta   90.00
_cell.angle_gamma   90.00
#
_symmetry.space_group_name_H-M   'P 1'
#
loop_
_entity.id
_entity.type
_entity.pdbx_description
1 polymer ?
#
loop_
_entity_poly.entity_id
_entity_poly.type
_entity_poly.pdbx_seq_one_letter_code
_entity_poly.pdbx_strand_id
1 'polypeptide(L)'
;VPDKPAAEIQIDRRLVRALLATQATRVIPDAATLALEKVAEGWDSEVWRLGAAHAVRLPRRALAAPLVRNEQFVLPGVAERLTGVGVRVPAPIVAGTPTAGYPWAWSVVPWIDGDRGLDVPRRDRSGWAETLARALGALHVEAPADHPVNPVRGHALATRAAAFDERLAALRATGALDAASAGALEAVWHTGLAAAEWGRASVWIHGDLHPGNLVSSDGALAGIIDFGDVTAGDPAYDLGVAWLAFDTTGRSRFISACGGRYDTATWRRAHAWAAAVVLMLLVHSDDNPDYYALGMDAAAEVIADGTR
;
A
#
# COMPACT_ATOMS: atom_id res chain seq x y z
N VAL A 1 21.84 -2.04 3.54
CA VAL A 1 20.79 -1.98 2.50
C VAL A 1 21.05 -0.79 1.63
N PRO A 2 20.86 -0.90 0.30
CA PRO A 2 21.05 0.25 -0.55
C PRO A 2 20.10 1.36 -0.10
N ASP A 3 20.68 2.52 0.08
CA ASP A 3 19.97 3.76 0.24
C ASP A 3 18.91 3.87 -0.86
N LYS A 4 17.85 4.60 -0.57
CA LYS A 4 16.83 4.99 -1.52
C LYS A 4 17.45 5.23 -2.90
N PRO A 5 16.92 4.61 -3.98
CA PRO A 5 17.52 4.70 -5.30
C PRO A 5 17.66 6.15 -5.78
N ALA A 6 18.76 6.47 -6.42
CA ALA A 6 19.00 7.78 -6.99
C ALA A 6 17.89 8.15 -8.00
N ALA A 7 17.51 9.41 -8.03
CA ALA A 7 16.61 9.91 -9.05
C ALA A 7 17.33 9.99 -10.40
N GLU A 8 16.69 9.55 -11.46
CA GLU A 8 17.21 9.64 -12.83
C GLU A 8 16.96 11.04 -13.45
N ILE A 9 16.02 11.79 -12.88
CA ILE A 9 15.70 13.16 -13.28
C ILE A 9 15.58 14.02 -12.03
N GLN A 10 16.19 15.20 -12.11
CA GLN A 10 15.99 16.22 -11.08
C GLN A 10 14.62 16.88 -11.26
N ILE A 11 13.75 16.66 -10.29
CA ILE A 11 12.42 17.28 -10.24
C ILE A 11 12.51 18.52 -9.36
N ASP A 12 12.51 19.67 -9.99
CA ASP A 12 12.51 20.97 -9.30
C ASP A 12 11.17 21.69 -9.47
N ARG A 13 11.00 22.76 -8.69
CA ARG A 13 9.78 23.59 -8.73
C ARG A 13 9.51 24.15 -10.13
N ARG A 14 10.54 24.49 -10.90
CA ARG A 14 10.41 25.06 -12.24
C ARG A 14 9.81 24.02 -13.20
N LEU A 15 10.30 22.79 -13.16
CA LEU A 15 9.77 21.67 -13.94
C LEU A 15 8.30 21.42 -13.62
N VAL A 16 7.97 21.29 -12.32
CA VAL A 16 6.58 21.05 -11.89
C VAL A 16 5.66 22.18 -12.35
N ARG A 17 6.09 23.45 -12.23
CA ARG A 17 5.33 24.60 -12.74
C ARG A 17 5.10 24.55 -14.24
N ALA A 18 6.10 24.19 -15.02
CA ALA A 18 5.98 24.07 -16.47
C ALA A 18 4.97 22.99 -16.88
N LEU A 19 4.99 21.82 -16.21
CA LEU A 19 4.04 20.75 -16.43
C LEU A 19 2.61 21.19 -16.07
N LEU A 20 2.42 21.81 -14.93
CA LEU A 20 1.12 22.33 -14.49
C LEU A 20 0.56 23.37 -15.46
N ALA A 21 1.38 24.33 -15.88
CA ALA A 21 0.98 25.41 -16.80
C ALA A 21 0.52 24.85 -18.16
N THR A 22 1.15 23.79 -18.63
CA THR A 22 0.87 23.22 -19.97
C THR A 22 -0.28 22.22 -19.98
N GLN A 23 -0.49 21.47 -18.88
CA GLN A 23 -1.42 20.34 -18.93
C GLN A 23 -2.52 20.39 -17.85
N ALA A 24 -2.37 21.16 -16.77
CA ALA A 24 -3.34 21.15 -15.67
C ALA A 24 -4.35 22.30 -15.70
N THR A 25 -4.00 23.44 -16.30
CA THR A 25 -4.81 24.68 -16.26
C THR A 25 -6.19 24.56 -16.88
N ARG A 26 -6.42 23.59 -17.77
CA ARG A 26 -7.75 23.32 -18.33
C ARG A 26 -8.73 22.78 -17.28
N VAL A 27 -8.22 22.02 -16.32
CA VAL A 27 -9.03 21.34 -15.27
C VAL A 27 -8.94 22.13 -13.96
N ILE A 28 -7.78 22.67 -13.64
CA ILE A 28 -7.49 23.50 -12.47
C ILE A 28 -6.96 24.84 -13.00
N PRO A 29 -7.83 25.84 -13.20
CA PRO A 29 -7.45 27.09 -13.91
C PRO A 29 -6.24 27.82 -13.32
N ASP A 30 -6.08 27.80 -12.01
CA ASP A 30 -4.99 28.45 -11.25
C ASP A 30 -3.81 27.52 -10.93
N ALA A 31 -3.75 26.31 -11.50
CA ALA A 31 -2.70 25.32 -11.22
C ALA A 31 -1.28 25.87 -11.35
N ALA A 32 -1.06 26.77 -12.29
CA ALA A 32 0.26 27.38 -12.52
C ALA A 32 0.70 28.34 -11.41
N THR A 33 -0.22 28.88 -10.60
CA THR A 33 0.04 29.94 -9.61
C THR A 33 -0.22 29.53 -8.16
N LEU A 34 -1.02 28.46 -7.92
CA LEU A 34 -1.26 27.94 -6.58
C LEU A 34 0.04 27.70 -5.81
N ALA A 35 0.02 27.79 -4.49
CA ALA A 35 1.14 27.40 -3.65
C ALA A 35 1.64 26.00 -4.03
N LEU A 36 2.95 25.82 -4.14
CA LEU A 36 3.57 24.55 -4.53
C LEU A 36 4.72 24.25 -3.58
N GLU A 37 4.64 23.12 -2.90
CA GLU A 37 5.62 22.69 -1.90
C GLU A 37 5.93 21.21 -2.07
N LYS A 38 7.22 20.83 -2.04
CA LYS A 38 7.62 19.43 -1.99
C LYS A 38 7.36 18.89 -0.59
N VAL A 39 6.47 17.90 -0.49
CA VAL A 39 6.04 17.35 0.81
C VAL A 39 6.58 15.95 1.07
N ALA A 40 6.88 15.19 0.02
CA ALA A 40 7.46 13.87 0.17
C ALA A 40 8.35 13.51 -1.02
N GLU A 41 9.29 12.65 -0.74
CA GLU A 41 10.15 12.00 -1.72
C GLU A 41 10.24 10.52 -1.37
N GLY A 42 9.39 9.72 -2.01
CA GLY A 42 9.35 8.27 -1.87
C GLY A 42 10.45 7.56 -2.68
N TRP A 43 10.41 6.24 -2.70
CA TRP A 43 11.28 5.40 -3.53
C TRP A 43 11.08 5.62 -5.02
N ASP A 44 9.81 5.74 -5.41
CA ASP A 44 9.39 5.76 -6.80
C ASP A 44 8.97 7.14 -7.29
N SER A 45 8.43 7.99 -6.41
CA SER A 45 7.85 9.26 -6.80
C SER A 45 8.18 10.40 -5.83
N GLU A 46 8.21 11.62 -6.37
CA GLU A 46 8.10 12.84 -5.57
C GLU A 46 6.63 13.28 -5.51
N VAL A 47 6.26 13.80 -4.35
CA VAL A 47 4.93 14.37 -4.11
C VAL A 47 5.07 15.83 -3.75
N TRP A 48 4.37 16.68 -4.52
CA TRP A 48 4.33 18.13 -4.31
C TRP A 48 2.90 18.53 -3.96
N ARG A 49 2.72 19.20 -2.82
CA ARG A 49 1.44 19.82 -2.46
C ARG A 49 1.16 21.00 -3.41
N LEU A 50 -0.05 21.06 -3.95
CA LEU A 50 -0.52 22.10 -4.85
C LEU A 50 -1.77 22.75 -4.26
N GLY A 51 -1.59 23.94 -3.71
CA GLY A 51 -2.62 24.63 -2.94
C GLY A 51 -3.06 23.80 -1.72
N ALA A 52 -4.30 23.99 -1.30
CA ALA A 52 -4.87 23.23 -0.19
C ALA A 52 -5.42 21.86 -0.60
N ALA A 53 -5.89 21.73 -1.85
CA ALA A 53 -6.76 20.63 -2.25
C ALA A 53 -6.10 19.53 -3.12
N HIS A 54 -4.86 19.75 -3.59
CA HIS A 54 -4.26 18.87 -4.60
C HIS A 54 -2.83 18.47 -4.25
N ALA A 55 -2.36 17.41 -4.88
CA ALA A 55 -0.95 17.04 -4.95
C ALA A 55 -0.55 16.69 -6.37
N VAL A 56 0.72 16.93 -6.69
CA VAL A 56 1.35 16.48 -7.95
C VAL A 56 2.24 15.31 -7.63
N ARG A 57 2.03 14.20 -8.32
CA ARG A 57 2.82 12.97 -8.17
C ARG A 57 3.65 12.74 -9.43
N LEU A 58 4.96 12.65 -9.27
CA LEU A 58 5.93 12.53 -10.36
C LEU A 58 6.88 11.38 -10.10
N PRO A 59 6.95 10.37 -10.99
CA PRO A 59 8.00 9.34 -10.94
C PRO A 59 9.40 9.94 -10.95
N ARG A 60 10.33 9.31 -10.23
CA ARG A 60 11.74 9.73 -10.17
C ARG A 60 12.64 8.90 -11.07
N ARG A 61 12.14 7.74 -11.54
CA ARG A 61 12.88 6.69 -12.25
C ARG A 61 12.02 6.05 -13.34
N ALA A 62 12.66 5.53 -14.36
CA ALA A 62 11.98 4.82 -15.45
C ALA A 62 11.21 3.59 -14.95
N LEU A 63 11.74 2.88 -13.93
CA LEU A 63 11.06 1.73 -13.31
C LEU A 63 9.74 2.10 -12.62
N ALA A 64 9.61 3.32 -12.13
CA ALA A 64 8.41 3.82 -11.48
C ALA A 64 7.36 4.39 -12.45
N ALA A 65 7.78 4.71 -13.68
CA ALA A 65 6.88 5.33 -14.67
C ALA A 65 5.65 4.48 -15.02
N PRO A 66 5.72 3.14 -15.16
CA PRO A 66 4.54 2.29 -15.36
C PRO A 66 3.54 2.36 -14.21
N LEU A 67 4.00 2.52 -12.97
CA LEU A 67 3.13 2.55 -11.78
C LEU A 67 2.13 3.69 -11.83
N VAL A 68 2.59 4.89 -12.25
CA VAL A 68 1.69 6.06 -12.41
C VAL A 68 0.67 5.84 -13.54
N ARG A 69 1.05 5.18 -14.62
CA ARG A 69 0.08 4.83 -15.68
C ARG A 69 -0.96 3.84 -15.19
N ASN A 70 -0.56 2.85 -14.39
CA ASN A 70 -1.47 1.90 -13.76
C ASN A 70 -2.46 2.63 -12.86
N GLU A 71 -1.99 3.56 -12.02
CA GLU A 71 -2.87 4.39 -11.20
C GLU A 71 -3.82 5.24 -12.05
N GLN A 72 -3.35 5.87 -13.12
CA GLN A 72 -4.19 6.64 -14.03
C GLN A 72 -5.30 5.81 -14.67
N PHE A 73 -5.03 4.54 -14.95
CA PHE A 73 -6.00 3.61 -15.54
C PHE A 73 -6.99 3.07 -14.50
N VAL A 74 -6.50 2.66 -13.32
CA VAL A 74 -7.29 1.89 -12.34
C VAL A 74 -8.07 2.79 -11.37
N LEU A 75 -7.43 3.88 -10.88
CA LEU A 75 -7.97 4.63 -9.76
C LEU A 75 -9.29 5.38 -10.02
N PRO A 76 -9.64 5.84 -11.22
CA PRO A 76 -10.97 6.41 -11.44
C PRO A 76 -12.10 5.46 -11.04
N GLY A 77 -12.03 4.19 -11.45
CA GLY A 77 -13.04 3.18 -11.09
C GLY A 77 -12.95 2.73 -9.61
N VAL A 78 -11.76 2.74 -9.01
CA VAL A 78 -11.59 2.47 -7.57
C VAL A 78 -12.19 3.61 -6.75
N ALA A 79 -11.94 4.87 -7.13
CA ALA A 79 -12.47 6.04 -6.43
C ALA A 79 -14.00 6.05 -6.39
N GLU A 80 -14.65 5.72 -7.50
CA GLU A 80 -16.10 5.63 -7.56
C GLU A 80 -16.65 4.64 -6.51
N ARG A 81 -16.05 3.46 -6.40
CA ARG A 81 -16.47 2.43 -5.44
C ARG A 81 -16.16 2.78 -3.99
N LEU A 82 -14.95 3.31 -3.71
CA LEU A 82 -14.51 3.60 -2.34
C LEU A 82 -15.17 4.85 -1.77
N THR A 83 -15.50 5.84 -2.60
CA THR A 83 -16.29 7.02 -2.18
C THR A 83 -17.65 6.60 -1.62
N GLY A 84 -18.27 5.57 -2.19
CA GLY A 84 -19.55 5.02 -1.73
C GLY A 84 -19.50 4.44 -0.30
N VAL A 85 -18.30 4.11 0.21
CA VAL A 85 -18.09 3.63 1.59
C VAL A 85 -17.36 4.64 2.48
N GLY A 86 -17.20 5.89 2.01
CA GLY A 86 -16.63 6.99 2.77
C GLY A 86 -15.10 7.02 2.82
N VAL A 87 -14.42 6.29 1.92
CA VAL A 87 -12.94 6.25 1.84
C VAL A 87 -12.47 6.94 0.57
N ARG A 88 -11.59 7.92 0.71
CA ARG A 88 -11.00 8.66 -0.41
C ARG A 88 -9.75 7.94 -0.94
N VAL A 89 -9.50 8.08 -2.24
CA VAL A 89 -8.28 7.62 -2.88
C VAL A 89 -7.72 8.71 -3.80
N PRO A 90 -6.41 8.75 -4.07
CA PRO A 90 -5.78 9.78 -4.89
C PRO A 90 -5.98 9.52 -6.38
N ALA A 91 -7.24 9.41 -6.83
CA ALA A 91 -7.53 9.23 -8.24
C ALA A 91 -7.12 10.47 -9.05
N PRO A 92 -6.50 10.30 -10.22
CA PRO A 92 -6.01 11.40 -11.02
C PRO A 92 -7.11 12.36 -11.46
N ILE A 93 -6.99 13.63 -11.08
CA ILE A 93 -7.80 14.76 -11.59
C ILE A 93 -7.22 15.21 -12.94
N VAL A 94 -5.88 15.16 -13.04
CA VAL A 94 -5.14 15.39 -14.29
C VAL A 94 -4.22 14.20 -14.51
N ALA A 95 -4.41 13.51 -15.63
CA ALA A 95 -3.48 12.49 -16.12
C ALA A 95 -2.49 13.18 -17.07
N GLY A 96 -1.35 13.61 -16.51
CA GLY A 96 -0.29 14.28 -17.25
C GLY A 96 0.49 13.28 -18.11
N THR A 97 0.91 13.77 -19.26
CA THR A 97 1.67 13.00 -20.26
C THR A 97 3.12 13.47 -20.35
N PRO A 98 4.03 12.64 -20.90
CA PRO A 98 5.42 13.01 -21.10
C PRO A 98 5.60 14.28 -21.91
N THR A 99 6.68 15.01 -21.64
CA THR A 99 7.13 16.21 -22.37
C THR A 99 8.61 16.08 -22.71
N ALA A 100 9.14 17.01 -23.51
CA ALA A 100 10.58 17.04 -23.82
C ALA A 100 11.46 17.22 -22.55
N GLY A 101 10.92 17.85 -21.51
CA GLY A 101 11.64 18.09 -20.24
C GLY A 101 11.37 17.06 -19.15
N TYR A 102 10.38 16.19 -19.35
CA TYR A 102 10.00 15.15 -18.39
C TYR A 102 9.38 13.95 -19.11
N PRO A 103 10.07 12.79 -19.19
CA PRO A 103 9.74 11.74 -20.15
C PRO A 103 8.65 10.76 -19.65
N TRP A 104 8.07 10.97 -18.48
CA TRP A 104 7.12 10.02 -17.90
C TRP A 104 5.73 10.60 -17.70
N ALA A 105 4.72 9.75 -17.57
CA ALA A 105 3.40 10.12 -17.10
C ALA A 105 3.50 10.64 -15.66
N TRP A 106 2.63 11.58 -15.31
CA TRP A 106 2.54 12.19 -13.98
C TRP A 106 1.09 12.54 -13.69
N SER A 107 0.74 12.81 -12.44
CA SER A 107 -0.66 13.06 -12.08
C SER A 107 -0.81 14.25 -11.16
N VAL A 108 -1.92 14.98 -11.30
CA VAL A 108 -2.48 15.79 -10.22
C VAL A 108 -3.61 14.98 -9.60
N VAL A 109 -3.56 14.82 -8.28
CA VAL A 109 -4.49 14.03 -7.50
C VAL A 109 -5.11 14.89 -6.38
N PRO A 110 -6.28 14.52 -5.82
CA PRO A 110 -6.79 15.19 -4.64
C PRO A 110 -5.82 14.98 -3.46
N TRP A 111 -5.64 16.02 -2.67
CA TRP A 111 -5.00 15.90 -1.37
C TRP A 111 -5.98 15.31 -0.38
N ILE A 112 -5.55 14.32 0.39
CA ILE A 112 -6.35 13.72 1.45
C ILE A 112 -5.78 14.22 2.76
N ASP A 113 -6.50 15.13 3.42
CA ASP A 113 -6.10 15.67 4.71
C ASP A 113 -6.26 14.62 5.81
N GLY A 114 -5.33 14.62 6.74
CA GLY A 114 -5.30 13.72 7.89
C GLY A 114 -3.88 13.32 8.27
N ASP A 115 -3.81 12.49 9.29
CA ASP A 115 -2.58 11.92 9.79
C ASP A 115 -2.26 10.62 9.04
N ARG A 116 -0.98 10.35 8.84
CA ARG A 116 -0.52 9.06 8.33
C ARG A 116 -0.89 7.98 9.35
N GLY A 117 -1.54 6.91 8.92
CA GLY A 117 -2.00 5.87 9.81
C GLY A 117 -0.88 5.21 10.63
N LEU A 118 0.36 5.28 10.15
CA LEU A 118 1.54 4.81 10.88
C LEU A 118 1.81 5.66 12.15
N ASP A 119 1.48 6.94 12.12
CA ASP A 119 1.67 7.87 13.25
C ASP A 119 0.58 7.73 14.32
N VAL A 120 -0.53 7.06 14.00
CA VAL A 120 -1.60 6.76 14.96
C VAL A 120 -1.25 5.50 15.75
N PRO A 121 -1.27 5.51 17.09
CA PRO A 121 -1.00 4.32 17.89
C PRO A 121 -1.90 3.15 17.50
N ARG A 122 -1.35 1.93 17.43
CA ARG A 122 -2.07 0.71 17.02
C ARG A 122 -3.41 0.51 17.75
N ARG A 123 -3.44 0.73 19.07
CA ARG A 123 -4.64 0.60 19.90
C ARG A 123 -5.78 1.54 19.47
N ASP A 124 -5.43 2.69 18.88
CA ASP A 124 -6.40 3.72 18.48
C ASP A 124 -6.94 3.49 17.06
N ARG A 125 -6.33 2.57 16.29
CA ARG A 125 -6.74 2.23 14.93
C ARG A 125 -7.98 1.31 14.86
N SER A 126 -8.41 0.73 15.99
CA SER A 126 -9.55 -0.20 16.01
C SER A 126 -10.86 0.41 15.49
N GLY A 127 -11.00 1.75 15.54
CA GLY A 127 -12.11 2.50 14.94
C GLY A 127 -12.15 2.45 13.40
N TRP A 128 -11.05 2.09 12.74
CA TRP A 128 -10.99 1.99 11.27
C TRP A 128 -11.47 0.65 10.73
N ALA A 129 -11.55 -0.36 11.58
CA ALA A 129 -11.71 -1.77 11.21
C ALA A 129 -12.88 -2.02 10.26
N GLU A 130 -14.07 -1.54 10.62
CA GLU A 130 -15.28 -1.73 9.82
C GLU A 130 -15.22 -0.95 8.50
N THR A 131 -14.69 0.28 8.53
CA THR A 131 -14.55 1.11 7.33
C THR A 131 -13.54 0.50 6.38
N LEU A 132 -12.41 0.00 6.89
CA LEU A 132 -11.40 -0.68 6.06
C LEU A 132 -11.95 -1.98 5.47
N ALA A 133 -12.70 -2.76 6.23
CA ALA A 133 -13.36 -3.97 5.72
C ALA A 133 -14.32 -3.66 4.57
N ARG A 134 -15.14 -2.60 4.69
CA ARG A 134 -16.03 -2.15 3.60
C ARG A 134 -15.23 -1.66 2.40
N ALA A 135 -14.15 -0.90 2.61
CA ALA A 135 -13.30 -0.40 1.54
C ALA A 135 -12.64 -1.54 0.76
N LEU A 136 -12.08 -2.55 1.45
CA LEU A 136 -11.54 -3.73 0.80
C LEU A 136 -12.64 -4.56 0.12
N GLY A 137 -13.83 -4.64 0.71
CA GLY A 137 -14.98 -5.24 0.04
C GLY A 137 -15.36 -4.54 -1.28
N ALA A 138 -15.22 -3.23 -1.35
CA ALA A 138 -15.47 -2.44 -2.56
C ALA A 138 -14.29 -2.48 -3.56
N LEU A 139 -13.05 -2.67 -3.07
CA LEU A 139 -11.87 -2.83 -3.92
C LEU A 139 -11.79 -4.23 -4.54
N HIS A 140 -11.96 -5.28 -3.74
CA HIS A 140 -11.82 -6.68 -4.14
C HIS A 140 -12.99 -7.16 -5.00
N VAL A 141 -13.20 -6.50 -6.13
CA VAL A 141 -14.09 -6.94 -7.20
C VAL A 141 -13.29 -7.57 -8.33
N GLU A 142 -13.88 -8.43 -9.12
CA GLU A 142 -13.22 -9.08 -10.26
C GLU A 142 -12.55 -8.05 -11.16
N ALA A 143 -11.29 -8.27 -11.45
CA ALA A 143 -10.52 -7.42 -12.34
C ALA A 143 -10.69 -7.88 -13.79
N PRO A 144 -10.72 -6.96 -14.76
CA PRO A 144 -10.78 -7.31 -16.17
C PRO A 144 -9.51 -8.01 -16.64
N ALA A 145 -9.60 -8.76 -17.73
CA ALA A 145 -8.47 -9.55 -18.23
C ALA A 145 -7.26 -8.71 -18.69
N ASP A 146 -7.48 -7.46 -19.03
CA ASP A 146 -6.46 -6.48 -19.44
C ASP A 146 -5.92 -5.63 -18.29
N HIS A 147 -6.11 -6.08 -17.03
CA HIS A 147 -5.58 -5.39 -15.87
C HIS A 147 -4.05 -5.22 -15.95
N PRO A 148 -3.49 -4.15 -15.35
CA PRO A 148 -2.05 -3.98 -15.27
C PRO A 148 -1.39 -5.14 -14.53
N VAL A 149 -0.39 -5.77 -15.14
CA VAL A 149 0.41 -6.83 -14.54
C VAL A 149 1.54 -6.21 -13.73
N ASN A 150 1.62 -6.57 -12.45
CA ASN A 150 2.73 -6.17 -11.59
C ASN A 150 3.72 -7.34 -11.50
N PRO A 151 5.04 -7.12 -11.74
CA PRO A 151 6.02 -8.21 -11.73
C PRO A 151 6.25 -8.80 -10.33
N VAL A 152 5.81 -8.09 -9.29
CA VAL A 152 6.06 -8.44 -7.89
C VAL A 152 4.78 -8.75 -7.12
N ARG A 153 3.63 -8.17 -7.48
CA ARG A 153 2.35 -8.30 -6.78
C ARG A 153 1.35 -9.16 -7.58
N GLY A 154 0.31 -9.63 -6.90
CA GLY A 154 -0.74 -10.44 -7.55
C GLY A 154 -0.35 -11.90 -7.83
N HIS A 155 0.81 -12.36 -7.37
CA HIS A 155 1.28 -13.73 -7.52
C HIS A 155 0.87 -14.61 -6.33
N ALA A 156 0.84 -15.93 -6.55
CA ALA A 156 0.55 -16.90 -5.50
C ALA A 156 1.57 -16.80 -4.35
N LEU A 157 1.11 -17.06 -3.11
CA LEU A 157 1.91 -17.00 -1.89
C LEU A 157 3.22 -17.82 -2.03
N ALA A 158 3.15 -19.01 -2.64
CA ALA A 158 4.29 -19.91 -2.83
C ALA A 158 5.44 -19.29 -3.62
N THR A 159 5.18 -18.29 -4.47
CA THR A 159 6.23 -17.58 -5.20
C THR A 159 7.18 -16.80 -4.31
N ARG A 160 6.83 -16.59 -3.05
CA ARG A 160 7.62 -15.88 -2.05
C ARG A 160 8.46 -16.77 -1.15
N ALA A 161 8.38 -18.10 -1.31
CA ALA A 161 9.03 -19.05 -0.40
C ALA A 161 10.54 -18.78 -0.27
N ALA A 162 11.27 -18.67 -1.38
CA ALA A 162 12.71 -18.43 -1.32
C ALA A 162 13.07 -17.11 -0.60
N ALA A 163 12.30 -16.04 -0.86
CA ALA A 163 12.52 -14.73 -0.21
C ALA A 163 12.13 -14.75 1.27
N PHE A 164 11.13 -15.54 1.64
CA PHE A 164 10.75 -15.75 3.05
C PHE A 164 11.87 -16.46 3.80
N ASP A 165 12.37 -17.57 3.27
CA ASP A 165 13.42 -18.38 3.88
C ASP A 165 14.73 -17.58 4.04
N GLU A 166 15.12 -16.83 3.00
CA GLU A 166 16.32 -15.98 3.02
C GLU A 166 16.24 -14.91 4.12
N ARG A 167 15.10 -14.19 4.21
CA ARG A 167 14.91 -13.15 5.21
C ARG A 167 14.85 -13.72 6.62
N LEU A 168 14.16 -14.83 6.81
CA LEU A 168 14.08 -15.50 8.11
C LEU A 168 15.48 -15.96 8.59
N ALA A 169 16.27 -16.53 7.67
CA ALA A 169 17.65 -16.94 7.98
C ALA A 169 18.53 -15.73 8.35
N ALA A 170 18.41 -14.61 7.63
CA ALA A 170 19.12 -13.38 7.92
C ALA A 170 18.78 -12.81 9.31
N LEU A 171 17.49 -12.76 9.68
CA LEU A 171 17.04 -12.27 10.97
C LEU A 171 17.45 -13.19 12.13
N ARG A 172 17.47 -14.51 11.91
CA ARG A 172 18.04 -15.49 12.87
C ARG A 172 19.55 -15.26 13.07
N ALA A 173 20.29 -15.08 11.99
CA ALA A 173 21.74 -14.91 12.02
C ALA A 173 22.18 -13.62 12.74
N THR A 174 21.39 -12.55 12.61
CA THR A 174 21.66 -11.27 13.29
C THR A 174 21.14 -11.22 14.73
N GLY A 175 20.31 -12.18 15.15
CA GLY A 175 19.64 -12.16 16.44
C GLY A 175 18.50 -11.13 16.55
N ALA A 176 18.08 -10.54 15.43
CA ALA A 176 16.95 -9.60 15.39
C ALA A 176 15.60 -10.29 15.71
N LEU A 177 15.51 -11.59 15.47
CA LEU A 177 14.44 -12.47 15.95
C LEU A 177 15.04 -13.61 16.79
N ASP A 178 14.47 -13.85 17.97
CA ASP A 178 14.80 -15.04 18.75
C ASP A 178 14.27 -16.31 18.09
N ALA A 179 14.77 -17.47 18.53
CA ALA A 179 14.41 -18.77 17.93
C ALA A 179 12.91 -19.11 18.03
N ALA A 180 12.25 -18.70 19.14
CA ALA A 180 10.83 -18.94 19.35
C ALA A 180 9.97 -18.10 18.41
N SER A 181 10.26 -16.80 18.32
CA SER A 181 9.57 -15.87 17.41
C SER A 181 9.76 -16.26 15.94
N ALA A 182 10.99 -16.60 15.56
CA ALA A 182 11.29 -17.05 14.20
C ALA A 182 10.55 -18.36 13.84
N GLY A 183 10.49 -19.34 14.79
CA GLY A 183 9.75 -20.59 14.60
C GLY A 183 8.24 -20.37 14.51
N ALA A 184 7.68 -19.42 15.28
CA ALA A 184 6.26 -19.09 15.22
C ALA A 184 5.88 -18.45 13.86
N LEU A 185 6.67 -17.50 13.35
CA LEU A 185 6.45 -16.92 12.02
C LEU A 185 6.55 -17.96 10.90
N GLU A 186 7.51 -18.89 11.01
CA GLU A 186 7.66 -20.00 10.08
C GLU A 186 6.45 -20.95 10.09
N ALA A 187 5.89 -21.24 11.26
CA ALA A 187 4.67 -22.06 11.39
C ALA A 187 3.44 -21.38 10.75
N VAL A 188 3.28 -20.07 10.95
CA VAL A 188 2.23 -19.28 10.29
C VAL A 188 2.40 -19.34 8.78
N TRP A 189 3.62 -19.16 8.29
CA TRP A 189 3.94 -19.25 6.86
C TRP A 189 3.56 -20.59 6.26
N HIS A 190 3.97 -21.69 6.86
CA HIS A 190 3.63 -23.04 6.39
C HIS A 190 2.13 -23.34 6.45
N THR A 191 1.43 -22.81 7.46
CA THR A 191 -0.04 -22.92 7.54
C THR A 191 -0.72 -22.24 6.34
N GLY A 192 -0.22 -21.08 5.93
CA GLY A 192 -0.71 -20.39 4.74
C GLY A 192 -0.38 -21.09 3.43
N LEU A 193 0.84 -21.63 3.31
CA LEU A 193 1.24 -22.43 2.12
C LEU A 193 0.42 -23.72 1.97
N ALA A 194 0.01 -24.35 3.07
CA ALA A 194 -0.81 -25.55 3.07
C ALA A 194 -2.30 -25.26 2.80
N ALA A 195 -2.72 -23.99 2.87
CA ALA A 195 -4.11 -23.61 2.60
C ALA A 195 -4.41 -23.68 1.10
N ALA A 196 -5.67 -24.03 0.76
CA ALA A 196 -6.12 -24.02 -0.63
C ALA A 196 -5.83 -22.65 -1.28
N GLU A 197 -5.35 -22.68 -2.52
CA GLU A 197 -5.10 -21.46 -3.30
C GLU A 197 -6.41 -20.71 -3.62
N TRP A 198 -6.28 -19.45 -4.05
CA TRP A 198 -7.41 -18.67 -4.53
C TRP A 198 -7.94 -19.25 -5.84
N GLY A 199 -9.06 -19.97 -5.78
CA GLY A 199 -9.65 -20.69 -6.93
C GLY A 199 -10.73 -19.90 -7.68
N ARG A 200 -10.88 -18.59 -7.42
CA ARG A 200 -11.85 -17.72 -8.08
C ARG A 200 -11.12 -16.75 -9.01
N ALA A 201 -11.87 -15.96 -9.78
CA ALA A 201 -11.32 -14.88 -10.59
C ALA A 201 -10.47 -13.93 -9.73
N SER A 202 -9.35 -13.47 -10.30
CA SER A 202 -8.51 -12.48 -9.64
C SER A 202 -9.30 -11.20 -9.39
N VAL A 203 -9.10 -10.61 -8.21
CA VAL A 203 -9.74 -9.36 -7.82
C VAL A 203 -8.71 -8.23 -7.82
N TRP A 204 -9.17 -7.01 -7.97
CA TRP A 204 -8.30 -5.86 -7.72
C TRP A 204 -7.75 -5.91 -6.31
N ILE A 205 -6.44 -5.74 -6.16
CA ILE A 205 -5.75 -5.59 -4.89
C ILE A 205 -4.93 -4.30 -4.89
N HIS A 206 -4.77 -3.70 -3.71
CA HIS A 206 -3.87 -2.56 -3.51
C HIS A 206 -2.41 -2.94 -3.75
N GLY A 207 -2.03 -4.13 -3.28
CA GLY A 207 -0.71 -4.70 -3.49
C GLY A 207 0.39 -4.22 -2.53
N ASP A 208 0.12 -3.20 -1.70
CA ASP A 208 1.06 -2.70 -0.68
C ASP A 208 0.32 -2.07 0.52
N LEU A 209 -0.68 -2.78 1.04
CA LEU A 209 -1.56 -2.23 2.08
C LEU A 209 -0.98 -2.41 3.48
N HIS A 210 -0.62 -1.29 4.11
CA HIS A 210 -0.13 -1.21 5.48
C HIS A 210 -0.48 0.17 6.09
N PRO A 211 -0.32 0.39 7.42
CA PRO A 211 -0.71 1.65 8.06
C PRO A 211 -0.09 2.91 7.44
N GLY A 212 1.10 2.82 6.87
CA GLY A 212 1.73 3.94 6.18
C GLY A 212 0.96 4.44 4.95
N ASN A 213 0.12 3.59 4.36
CA ASN A 213 -0.71 3.88 3.19
C ASN A 213 -2.19 4.14 3.55
N LEU A 214 -2.48 4.28 4.85
CA LEU A 214 -3.79 4.69 5.37
C LEU A 214 -3.72 6.12 5.88
N VAL A 215 -4.77 6.90 5.64
CA VAL A 215 -4.91 8.28 6.14
C VAL A 215 -6.07 8.31 7.12
N SER A 216 -5.81 8.86 8.30
CA SER A 216 -6.79 9.04 9.37
C SER A 216 -7.14 10.51 9.54
N SER A 217 -8.43 10.83 9.71
CA SER A 217 -8.89 12.15 10.09
C SER A 217 -9.94 12.02 11.17
N ASP A 218 -9.81 12.81 12.24
CA ASP A 218 -10.73 12.80 13.39
C ASP A 218 -10.95 11.39 13.99
N GLY A 219 -9.89 10.58 14.01
CA GLY A 219 -9.92 9.21 14.54
C GLY A 219 -10.58 8.17 13.62
N ALA A 220 -11.06 8.55 12.45
CA ALA A 220 -11.66 7.67 11.45
C ALA A 220 -10.72 7.44 10.25
N LEU A 221 -10.89 6.32 9.52
CA LEU A 221 -10.21 6.10 8.25
C LEU A 221 -10.79 7.05 7.19
N ALA A 222 -9.96 7.97 6.69
CA ALA A 222 -10.33 8.99 5.72
C ALA A 222 -9.93 8.60 4.29
N GLY A 223 -8.83 7.85 4.13
CA GLY A 223 -8.34 7.50 2.80
C GLY A 223 -7.36 6.35 2.77
N ILE A 224 -7.16 5.83 1.57
CA ILE A 224 -6.13 4.86 1.20
C ILE A 224 -5.31 5.49 0.08
N ILE A 225 -3.99 5.46 0.22
CA ILE A 225 -3.05 6.11 -0.72
C ILE A 225 -2.02 5.09 -1.23
N ASP A 226 -1.23 5.52 -2.20
CA ASP A 226 -0.13 4.77 -2.79
C ASP A 226 -0.54 3.45 -3.47
N PHE A 227 -1.33 3.58 -4.51
CA PHE A 227 -1.77 2.47 -5.36
C PHE A 227 -0.77 2.11 -6.48
N GLY A 228 0.49 2.49 -6.36
CA GLY A 228 1.51 2.19 -7.37
C GLY A 228 1.62 0.70 -7.69
N ASP A 229 1.38 -0.14 -6.70
CA ASP A 229 1.42 -1.60 -6.83
C ASP A 229 0.07 -2.26 -7.21
N VAL A 230 -0.96 -1.45 -7.53
CA VAL A 230 -2.29 -1.95 -7.87
C VAL A 230 -2.25 -2.94 -9.03
N THR A 231 -2.86 -4.09 -8.83
CA THR A 231 -2.95 -5.18 -9.82
C THR A 231 -4.12 -6.09 -9.51
N ALA A 232 -4.22 -7.23 -10.18
CA ALA A 232 -5.20 -8.26 -9.84
C ALA A 232 -4.53 -9.48 -9.20
N GLY A 233 -5.22 -10.12 -8.25
CA GLY A 233 -4.70 -11.30 -7.58
C GLY A 233 -5.62 -11.88 -6.51
N ASP A 234 -4.99 -12.61 -5.59
CA ASP A 234 -5.61 -13.14 -4.39
C ASP A 234 -5.81 -12.01 -3.36
N PRO A 235 -7.05 -11.77 -2.89
CA PRO A 235 -7.33 -10.75 -1.87
C PRO A 235 -6.60 -10.98 -0.55
N ALA A 236 -6.12 -12.18 -0.29
CA ALA A 236 -5.35 -12.52 0.90
C ALA A 236 -4.14 -11.60 1.09
N TYR A 237 -3.55 -11.08 0.02
CA TYR A 237 -2.43 -10.15 0.11
C TYR A 237 -2.81 -8.90 0.91
N ASP A 238 -3.87 -8.21 0.50
CA ASP A 238 -4.34 -6.99 1.18
C ASP A 238 -4.92 -7.28 2.56
N LEU A 239 -5.56 -8.44 2.74
CA LEU A 239 -6.12 -8.84 4.03
C LEU A 239 -5.06 -9.06 5.12
N GLY A 240 -3.80 -9.21 4.75
CA GLY A 240 -2.66 -9.19 5.66
C GLY A 240 -2.58 -7.93 6.51
N VAL A 241 -3.19 -6.82 6.05
CA VAL A 241 -3.33 -5.57 6.82
C VAL A 241 -3.98 -5.78 8.20
N ALA A 242 -4.77 -6.84 8.39
CA ALA A 242 -5.40 -7.18 9.65
C ALA A 242 -4.39 -7.31 10.80
N TRP A 243 -3.20 -7.85 10.53
CA TRP A 243 -2.11 -8.00 11.51
C TRP A 243 -1.13 -6.82 11.47
N LEU A 244 -1.00 -6.15 10.34
CA LEU A 244 -0.13 -4.98 10.19
C LEU A 244 -0.71 -3.75 10.88
N ALA A 245 -2.02 -3.54 10.79
CA ALA A 245 -2.68 -2.33 11.27
C ALA A 245 -3.28 -2.44 12.67
N PHE A 246 -3.84 -3.59 13.04
CA PHE A 246 -4.69 -3.72 14.21
C PHE A 246 -4.06 -4.56 15.32
N ASP A 247 -4.47 -4.26 16.55
CA ASP A 247 -4.38 -5.18 17.68
C ASP A 247 -5.45 -6.29 17.57
N THR A 248 -5.46 -7.21 18.51
CA THR A 248 -6.43 -8.33 18.54
C THR A 248 -7.90 -7.85 18.47
N THR A 249 -8.23 -6.74 19.13
CA THR A 249 -9.60 -6.19 19.15
C THR A 249 -9.98 -5.63 17.77
N GLY A 250 -9.14 -4.77 17.21
CA GLY A 250 -9.35 -4.20 15.89
C GLY A 250 -9.38 -5.26 14.80
N ARG A 251 -8.47 -6.25 14.87
CA ARG A 251 -8.44 -7.38 13.94
C ARG A 251 -9.73 -8.21 13.98
N SER A 252 -10.23 -8.51 15.18
CA SER A 252 -11.50 -9.25 15.34
C SER A 252 -12.68 -8.48 14.74
N ARG A 253 -12.75 -7.17 14.94
CA ARG A 253 -13.77 -6.29 14.32
C ARG A 253 -13.65 -6.28 12.80
N PHE A 254 -12.43 -6.16 12.28
CA PHE A 254 -12.16 -6.14 10.83
C PHE A 254 -12.61 -7.46 10.18
N ILE A 255 -12.20 -8.61 10.72
CA ILE A 255 -12.57 -9.93 10.20
C ILE A 255 -14.11 -10.12 10.26
N SER A 256 -14.74 -9.75 11.38
CA SER A 256 -16.20 -9.81 11.53
C SER A 256 -16.92 -8.94 10.51
N ALA A 257 -16.43 -7.72 10.27
CA ALA A 257 -17.02 -6.78 9.31
C ALA A 257 -16.87 -7.23 7.84
N CYS A 258 -15.91 -8.10 7.54
CA CYS A 258 -15.81 -8.75 6.22
C CYS A 258 -16.95 -9.74 5.93
N GLY A 259 -17.72 -10.16 6.95
CA GLY A 259 -19.01 -10.82 6.81
C GLY A 259 -18.99 -12.17 6.05
N GLY A 260 -17.98 -12.98 6.19
CA GLY A 260 -17.90 -14.28 5.50
C GLY A 260 -17.58 -14.21 4.00
N ARG A 261 -17.21 -13.04 3.49
CA ARG A 261 -16.77 -12.83 2.09
C ARG A 261 -15.54 -13.67 1.74
N TYR A 262 -14.67 -13.87 2.72
CA TYR A 262 -13.42 -14.60 2.60
C TYR A 262 -13.49 -15.87 3.45
N ASP A 263 -13.08 -16.99 2.87
CA ASP A 263 -13.06 -18.28 3.55
C ASP A 263 -11.84 -18.45 4.46
N THR A 264 -11.84 -19.53 5.25
CA THR A 264 -10.76 -19.84 6.16
C THR A 264 -9.41 -20.00 5.44
N ALA A 265 -9.39 -20.54 4.22
CA ALA A 265 -8.17 -20.69 3.44
C ALA A 265 -7.59 -19.33 3.06
N THR A 266 -8.45 -18.37 2.66
CA THR A 266 -8.04 -16.98 2.38
C THR A 266 -7.45 -16.31 3.61
N TRP A 267 -8.05 -16.48 4.80
CA TRP A 267 -7.51 -15.90 6.04
C TRP A 267 -6.18 -16.54 6.46
N ARG A 268 -5.99 -17.84 6.25
CA ARG A 268 -4.70 -18.50 6.48
C ARG A 268 -3.61 -17.96 5.58
N ARG A 269 -3.91 -17.74 4.30
CA ARG A 269 -2.97 -17.11 3.37
C ARG A 269 -2.71 -15.63 3.72
N ALA A 270 -3.74 -14.90 4.16
CA ALA A 270 -3.58 -13.51 4.61
C ALA A 270 -2.63 -13.40 5.83
N HIS A 271 -2.77 -14.31 6.78
CA HIS A 271 -1.89 -14.38 7.94
C HIS A 271 -0.43 -14.67 7.53
N ALA A 272 -0.22 -15.60 6.60
CA ALA A 272 1.11 -15.88 6.05
C ALA A 272 1.67 -14.70 5.23
N TRP A 273 0.84 -13.97 4.48
CA TRP A 273 1.28 -12.72 3.83
C TRP A 273 1.72 -11.67 4.85
N ALA A 274 1.00 -11.53 5.98
CA ALA A 274 1.44 -10.65 7.06
C ALA A 274 2.81 -11.06 7.62
N ALA A 275 3.04 -12.37 7.85
CA ALA A 275 4.35 -12.87 8.26
C ALA A 275 5.46 -12.54 7.25
N ALA A 276 5.19 -12.70 5.95
CA ALA A 276 6.15 -12.36 4.90
C ALA A 276 6.47 -10.85 4.84
N VAL A 277 5.46 -10.01 5.02
CA VAL A 277 5.64 -8.54 5.10
C VAL A 277 6.42 -8.14 6.35
N VAL A 278 6.16 -8.77 7.49
CA VAL A 278 6.94 -8.58 8.72
C VAL A 278 8.43 -8.82 8.48
N LEU A 279 8.81 -9.97 7.87
CA LEU A 279 10.21 -10.25 7.58
C LEU A 279 10.81 -9.23 6.61
N MET A 280 10.04 -8.79 5.61
CA MET A 280 10.47 -7.75 4.68
C MET A 280 10.76 -6.44 5.40
N LEU A 281 9.87 -5.99 6.27
CA LEU A 281 10.04 -4.76 7.04
C LEU A 281 11.27 -4.84 7.95
N LEU A 282 11.46 -5.95 8.65
CA LEU A 282 12.59 -6.12 9.57
C LEU A 282 13.95 -6.17 8.86
N VAL A 283 14.00 -6.67 7.62
CA VAL A 283 15.27 -6.77 6.86
C VAL A 283 15.57 -5.49 6.07
N HIS A 284 14.56 -4.75 5.62
CA HIS A 284 14.74 -3.66 4.65
C HIS A 284 14.35 -2.27 5.18
N SER A 285 14.19 -2.10 6.49
CA SER A 285 13.83 -0.80 7.09
C SER A 285 14.85 -0.30 8.10
N ASP A 286 16.12 -0.68 7.96
CA ASP A 286 17.22 -0.22 8.80
C ASP A 286 17.48 1.30 8.66
N ASP A 287 17.12 1.90 7.53
CA ASP A 287 17.13 3.33 7.23
C ASP A 287 15.81 4.04 7.58
N ASN A 288 14.78 3.31 8.01
CA ASN A 288 13.45 3.84 8.32
C ASN A 288 12.90 3.25 9.63
N PRO A 289 13.19 3.88 10.78
CA PRO A 289 12.83 3.36 12.10
C PRO A 289 11.31 3.16 12.29
N ASP A 290 10.47 3.95 11.64
CA ASP A 290 9.01 3.80 11.74
C ASP A 290 8.53 2.47 11.14
N TYR A 291 9.10 2.09 9.99
CA TYR A 291 8.75 0.82 9.34
C TYR A 291 9.39 -0.38 10.04
N TYR A 292 10.57 -0.22 10.62
CA TYR A 292 11.15 -1.25 11.48
C TYR A 292 10.27 -1.49 12.72
N ALA A 293 9.83 -0.42 13.38
CA ALA A 293 8.92 -0.51 14.52
C ALA A 293 7.58 -1.16 14.13
N LEU A 294 7.01 -0.80 12.96
CA LEU A 294 5.84 -1.49 12.41
C LEU A 294 6.08 -2.99 12.26
N GLY A 295 7.24 -3.38 11.74
CA GLY A 295 7.64 -4.78 11.59
C GLY A 295 7.66 -5.54 12.92
N MET A 296 8.26 -4.96 13.95
CA MET A 296 8.33 -5.54 15.30
C MET A 296 6.94 -5.69 15.95
N ASP A 297 6.13 -4.62 15.90
CA ASP A 297 4.77 -4.63 16.44
C ASP A 297 3.87 -5.64 15.72
N ALA A 298 3.98 -5.72 14.39
CA ALA A 298 3.21 -6.67 13.60
C ALA A 298 3.67 -8.10 13.82
N ALA A 299 4.96 -8.36 14.05
CA ALA A 299 5.47 -9.68 14.40
C ALA A 299 4.80 -10.22 15.67
N ALA A 300 4.66 -9.38 16.70
CA ALA A 300 3.98 -9.76 17.93
C ALA A 300 2.50 -10.15 17.69
N GLU A 301 1.79 -9.38 16.84
CA GLU A 301 0.38 -9.67 16.51
C GLU A 301 0.22 -10.94 15.66
N VAL A 302 1.11 -11.17 14.70
CA VAL A 302 1.13 -12.38 13.86
C VAL A 302 1.37 -13.62 14.73
N ILE A 303 2.36 -13.57 15.62
CA ILE A 303 2.72 -14.68 16.51
C ILE A 303 1.59 -14.96 17.51
N ALA A 304 1.03 -13.94 18.15
CA ALA A 304 -0.02 -14.10 19.15
C ALA A 304 -1.28 -14.76 18.61
N ASP A 305 -1.61 -14.57 17.33
CA ASP A 305 -2.76 -15.18 16.67
C ASP A 305 -2.48 -16.61 16.19
N GLY A 306 -1.25 -16.92 15.84
CA GLY A 306 -0.82 -18.27 15.42
C GLY A 306 -0.78 -19.31 16.54
N THR A 307 -0.88 -18.88 17.79
CA THR A 307 -0.90 -19.76 18.97
C THR A 307 -2.31 -20.12 19.45
N ARG A 308 -3.35 -19.65 18.78
CA ARG A 308 -4.76 -19.94 19.04
C ARG A 308 -5.31 -20.93 18.02
#